data_730d6ebb3dc58e8ea166aac8d94229e0
#
_entry.id   730d6ebb3dc58e8ea166aac8d94229e0
#
_cell.length_a   1.000
_cell.length_b   1.000
_cell.length_c   1.000
_cell.angle_alpha   90.00
_cell.angle_beta   90.00
_cell.angle_gamma   90.00
#
_symmetry.space_group_name_H-M   'P 1'
#
loop_
_entity.id
_entity.type
_entity.pdbx_description
1 polymer ?
#
loop_
_entity_poly.entity_id
_entity_poly.type
_entity_poly.pdbx_seq_one_letter_code
_entity_poly.pdbx_strand_id
1 'polypeptide(L)'
;MPDYRRVRVPGGTYFFTVNLLERYPNDLLVRHIDVLRESVRRVRCRYPFHIDACVVLPDHLHAIWTLPEGDADYADRWRTIKQHFSRAMASTEYRSEVRQRRGERGIWQRRFWEHAIRDDRDFAAHCDYVHINPVKHGHVERVRDWPFSTFSRFVAAGIYPEHWAEAPSIDGVQGDR
;
A
#
# COMPACT_ATOMS: atom_id res chain seq x y z
N MET A 1 -7.92 24.10 -9.63
CA MET A 1 -7.39 22.80 -9.17
C MET A 1 -7.20 22.89 -7.68
N PRO A 2 -7.68 21.94 -6.88
CA PRO A 2 -7.37 21.95 -5.46
C PRO A 2 -5.86 21.80 -5.30
N ASP A 3 -5.26 22.71 -4.56
CA ASP A 3 -3.82 22.71 -4.24
C ASP A 3 -3.58 21.64 -3.19
N TYR A 4 -3.48 20.37 -3.64
CA TYR A 4 -3.24 19.25 -2.75
C TYR A 4 -1.81 19.31 -2.24
N ARG A 5 -1.65 19.77 -1.02
CA ARG A 5 -0.38 19.75 -0.30
C ARG A 5 -0.27 18.48 0.50
N ARG A 6 0.82 17.74 0.29
CA ARG A 6 1.14 16.55 1.09
C ARG A 6 1.34 16.91 2.54
N VAL A 7 0.65 16.20 3.42
CA VAL A 7 0.83 16.36 4.86
C VAL A 7 2.17 15.69 5.25
N ARG A 8 3.02 16.45 5.95
CA ARG A 8 4.30 15.96 6.45
C ARG A 8 4.36 16.13 7.96
N VAL A 9 4.31 15.03 8.69
CA VAL A 9 4.44 14.98 10.15
C VAL A 9 5.72 14.19 10.45
N PRO A 10 6.77 14.83 10.95
CA PRO A 10 8.02 14.13 11.31
C PRO A 10 7.75 13.01 12.33
N GLY A 11 8.23 11.79 12.03
CA GLY A 11 7.96 10.61 12.86
C GLY A 11 6.51 10.12 12.79
N GLY A 12 5.71 10.65 11.87
CA GLY A 12 4.29 10.35 11.78
C GLY A 12 3.98 8.96 11.24
N THR A 13 2.76 8.52 11.55
CA THR A 13 2.16 7.31 10.97
C THR A 13 1.22 7.70 9.85
N TYR A 14 1.31 6.98 8.74
CA TYR A 14 0.54 7.28 7.53
C TYR A 14 -0.10 6.02 6.95
N PHE A 15 -1.33 6.16 6.51
CA PHE A 15 -1.97 5.19 5.63
C PHE A 15 -1.74 5.60 4.16
N PHE A 16 -1.54 4.59 3.29
CA PHE A 16 -1.31 4.78 1.85
C PHE A 16 -2.20 3.88 1.02
N THR A 17 -2.66 4.41 -0.13
CA THR A 17 -3.18 3.62 -1.25
C THR A 17 -2.28 3.85 -2.47
N VAL A 18 -1.72 2.78 -3.01
CA VAL A 18 -0.77 2.84 -4.12
C VAL A 18 -1.25 1.93 -5.25
N ASN A 19 -1.57 2.52 -6.39
CA ASN A 19 -2.23 1.85 -7.50
C ASN A 19 -1.30 1.61 -8.68
N LEU A 20 -1.50 0.49 -9.38
CA LEU A 20 -1.04 0.33 -10.75
C LEU A 20 -1.80 1.28 -11.66
N LEU A 21 -1.20 1.59 -12.81
CA LEU A 21 -1.83 2.48 -13.79
C LEU A 21 -3.04 1.83 -14.44
N GLU A 22 -2.88 0.60 -14.90
CA GLU A 22 -3.95 -0.24 -15.42
C GLU A 22 -4.41 -1.16 -14.30
N ARG A 23 -5.67 -1.00 -13.88
CA ARG A 23 -6.18 -1.72 -12.72
C ARG A 23 -6.91 -3.01 -13.12
N TYR A 24 -7.57 -3.05 -14.28
CA TYR A 24 -8.36 -4.21 -14.66
C TYR A 24 -8.20 -4.55 -16.15
N PRO A 25 -8.05 -5.82 -16.49
CA PRO A 25 -7.65 -6.94 -15.64
C PRO A 25 -6.14 -6.89 -15.35
N ASN A 26 -5.72 -6.89 -14.10
CA ASN A 26 -4.32 -6.83 -13.72
C ASN A 26 -4.07 -7.59 -12.41
N ASP A 27 -3.08 -8.47 -12.39
CA ASP A 27 -2.67 -9.26 -11.23
C ASP A 27 -1.16 -9.10 -10.92
N LEU A 28 -0.55 -8.07 -11.50
CA LEU A 28 0.90 -7.90 -11.54
C LEU A 28 1.54 -7.92 -10.14
N LEU A 29 0.91 -7.30 -9.14
CA LEU A 29 1.47 -7.21 -7.80
C LEU A 29 1.50 -8.56 -7.09
N VAL A 30 0.44 -9.35 -7.24
CA VAL A 30 0.34 -10.69 -6.64
C VAL A 30 1.23 -11.68 -7.39
N ARG A 31 1.22 -11.63 -8.72
CA ARG A 31 2.06 -12.48 -9.56
C ARG A 31 3.55 -12.26 -9.29
N HIS A 32 3.96 -11.04 -8.99
CA HIS A 32 5.33 -10.65 -8.71
C HIS A 32 5.54 -10.18 -7.27
N ILE A 33 4.83 -10.84 -6.34
CA ILE A 33 4.85 -10.45 -4.91
C ILE A 33 6.26 -10.47 -4.32
N ASP A 34 7.10 -11.41 -4.71
CA ASP A 34 8.47 -11.52 -4.18
C ASP A 34 9.36 -10.37 -4.67
N VAL A 35 9.15 -9.90 -5.89
CA VAL A 35 9.83 -8.70 -6.42
C VAL A 35 9.39 -7.46 -5.65
N LEU A 36 8.10 -7.34 -5.33
CA LEU A 36 7.57 -6.24 -4.54
C LEU A 36 8.16 -6.26 -3.11
N ARG A 37 8.15 -7.43 -2.46
CA ARG A 37 8.74 -7.61 -1.13
C ARG A 37 10.22 -7.25 -1.10
N GLU A 38 10.98 -7.71 -2.09
CA GLU A 38 12.39 -7.37 -2.21
C GLU A 38 12.63 -5.88 -2.44
N SER A 39 11.80 -5.23 -3.26
CA SER A 39 11.86 -3.79 -3.48
C SER A 39 11.63 -3.00 -2.19
N VAL A 40 10.63 -3.40 -1.40
CA VAL A 40 10.35 -2.81 -0.09
C VAL A 40 11.50 -3.06 0.88
N ARG A 41 12.02 -4.29 0.94
CA ARG A 41 13.13 -4.67 1.83
C ARG A 41 14.37 -3.82 1.57
N ARG A 42 14.76 -3.65 0.29
CA ARG A 42 15.91 -2.82 -0.11
C ARG A 42 15.77 -1.37 0.35
N VAL A 43 14.58 -0.81 0.15
CA VAL A 43 14.32 0.58 0.56
C VAL A 43 14.35 0.71 2.09
N ARG A 44 13.76 -0.24 2.83
CA ARG A 44 13.78 -0.24 4.30
C ARG A 44 15.19 -0.35 4.88
N CYS A 45 16.07 -1.12 4.24
CA CYS A 45 17.47 -1.22 4.67
C CYS A 45 18.21 0.13 4.56
N ARG A 46 17.89 0.94 3.56
CA ARG A 46 18.56 2.24 3.32
C ARG A 46 17.84 3.40 4.01
N TYR A 47 16.52 3.36 4.02
CA TYR A 47 15.64 4.38 4.59
C TYR A 47 14.63 3.69 5.50
N PRO A 48 14.99 3.45 6.78
CA PRO A 48 14.16 2.68 7.70
C PRO A 48 12.76 3.26 7.87
N PHE A 49 11.78 2.39 8.01
CA PHE A 49 10.41 2.69 8.43
C PHE A 49 9.76 1.40 8.95
N HIS A 50 8.76 1.56 9.82
CA HIS A 50 7.98 0.44 10.32
C HIS A 50 6.76 0.22 9.42
N ILE A 51 6.45 -1.04 9.11
CA ILE A 51 5.20 -1.42 8.45
C ILE A 51 4.25 -1.92 9.53
N ASP A 52 3.28 -1.08 9.87
CA ASP A 52 2.28 -1.39 10.91
C ASP A 52 1.24 -2.37 10.36
N ALA A 53 0.69 -2.10 9.20
CA ALA A 53 -0.21 -2.99 8.48
C ALA A 53 0.02 -2.89 6.96
N CYS A 54 -0.30 -3.97 6.23
CA CYS A 54 -0.21 -3.98 4.78
C CYS A 54 -1.12 -5.06 4.19
N VAL A 55 -1.71 -4.77 3.04
CA VAL A 55 -2.34 -5.74 2.15
C VAL A 55 -1.94 -5.44 0.71
N VAL A 56 -1.59 -6.48 -0.02
CA VAL A 56 -1.30 -6.40 -1.46
C VAL A 56 -2.43 -7.08 -2.21
N LEU A 57 -3.10 -6.32 -3.06
CA LEU A 57 -4.14 -6.77 -3.97
C LEU A 57 -3.58 -6.88 -5.39
N PRO A 58 -4.27 -7.49 -6.34
CA PRO A 58 -3.72 -7.73 -7.67
C PRO A 58 -3.19 -6.48 -8.37
N ASP A 59 -3.86 -5.34 -8.24
CA ASP A 59 -3.64 -4.09 -8.99
C ASP A 59 -3.31 -2.87 -8.10
N HIS A 60 -3.35 -3.03 -6.78
CA HIS A 60 -3.05 -1.98 -5.82
C HIS A 60 -2.64 -2.55 -4.46
N LEU A 61 -2.20 -1.69 -3.56
CA LEU A 61 -1.90 -2.06 -2.19
C LEU A 61 -2.31 -0.95 -1.22
N HIS A 62 -2.60 -1.36 0.00
CA HIS A 62 -2.74 -0.45 1.14
C HIS A 62 -1.66 -0.76 2.17
N ALA A 63 -1.11 0.27 2.78
CA ALA A 63 -0.11 0.11 3.81
C ALA A 63 -0.23 1.20 4.88
N ILE A 64 0.08 0.85 6.12
CA ILE A 64 0.28 1.80 7.20
C ILE A 64 1.76 1.74 7.59
N TRP A 65 2.43 2.90 7.55
CA TRP A 65 3.83 3.04 7.92
C TRP A 65 4.01 4.07 9.01
N THR A 66 4.87 3.76 9.97
CA THR A 66 5.41 4.73 10.92
C THR A 66 6.84 5.06 10.53
N LEU A 67 7.12 6.34 10.36
CA LEU A 67 8.45 6.85 10.00
C LEU A 67 9.31 7.07 11.25
N PRO A 68 10.65 7.03 11.13
CA PRO A 68 11.55 7.38 12.21
C PRO A 68 11.32 8.79 12.71
N GLU A 69 11.68 9.04 13.97
CA GLU A 69 11.63 10.37 14.56
C GLU A 69 12.36 11.41 13.69
N GLY A 70 11.74 12.54 13.47
CA GLY A 70 12.27 13.61 12.64
C GLY A 70 12.13 13.42 11.13
N ASP A 71 11.75 12.24 10.66
CA ASP A 71 11.60 11.93 9.23
C ASP A 71 10.13 12.06 8.77
N ALA A 72 9.92 12.67 7.62
CA ALA A 72 8.61 12.81 6.99
C ALA A 72 8.66 12.46 5.49
N ASP A 73 9.73 11.81 5.01
CA ASP A 73 9.93 11.56 3.59
C ASP A 73 9.46 10.16 3.16
N TYR A 74 8.15 9.94 3.21
CA TYR A 74 7.52 8.75 2.64
C TYR A 74 7.50 8.79 1.11
N ALA A 75 7.54 9.98 0.51
CA ALA A 75 7.38 10.14 -0.93
C ALA A 75 8.54 9.53 -1.71
N ASP A 76 9.77 9.77 -1.28
CA ASP A 76 10.97 9.21 -1.90
C ASP A 76 11.08 7.70 -1.68
N ARG A 77 10.59 7.20 -0.54
CA ARG A 77 10.48 5.75 -0.29
C ARG A 77 9.56 5.09 -1.31
N TRP A 78 8.35 5.60 -1.51
CA TRP A 78 7.42 5.08 -2.51
C TRP A 78 7.97 5.20 -3.93
N ARG A 79 8.58 6.33 -4.26
CA ARG A 79 9.24 6.52 -5.57
C ARG A 79 10.28 5.44 -5.82
N THR A 80 11.13 5.17 -4.84
CA THR A 80 12.22 4.21 -4.96
C THR A 80 11.71 2.77 -5.01
N ILE A 81 10.70 2.40 -4.20
CA ILE A 81 10.03 1.09 -4.27
C ILE A 81 9.45 0.86 -5.67
N LYS A 82 8.67 1.82 -6.17
CA LYS A 82 8.09 1.75 -7.52
C LYS A 82 9.15 1.59 -8.60
N GLN A 83 10.28 2.29 -8.49
CA GLN A 83 11.39 2.17 -9.43
C GLN A 83 12.05 0.79 -9.38
N HIS A 84 12.35 0.27 -8.18
CA HIS A 84 12.94 -1.07 -8.04
C HIS A 84 12.03 -2.14 -8.63
N PHE A 85 10.76 -2.12 -8.29
CA PHE A 85 9.76 -3.04 -8.83
C PHE A 85 9.71 -2.95 -10.36
N SER A 86 9.55 -1.74 -10.92
CA SER A 86 9.43 -1.53 -12.35
C SER A 86 10.68 -1.99 -13.13
N ARG A 87 11.88 -1.77 -12.59
CA ARG A 87 13.13 -2.20 -13.23
C ARG A 87 13.27 -3.71 -13.32
N ALA A 88 12.68 -4.44 -12.38
CA ALA A 88 12.70 -5.90 -12.36
C ALA A 88 11.66 -6.53 -13.31
N MET A 89 10.72 -5.74 -13.83
CA MET A 89 9.69 -6.21 -14.77
C MET A 89 10.19 -6.14 -16.22
N ALA A 90 9.79 -7.12 -17.05
CA ALA A 90 9.99 -7.05 -18.50
C ALA A 90 9.29 -5.81 -19.06
N SER A 91 9.91 -5.15 -20.06
CA SER A 91 9.38 -3.93 -20.65
C SER A 91 8.38 -4.26 -21.76
N THR A 92 7.17 -4.65 -21.36
CA THR A 92 6.09 -5.06 -22.28
C THR A 92 4.89 -4.12 -22.28
N GLU A 93 4.86 -3.16 -21.34
CA GLU A 93 3.78 -2.22 -21.22
C GLU A 93 3.76 -1.17 -22.33
N TYR A 94 2.56 -0.76 -22.73
CA TYR A 94 2.41 0.40 -23.62
C TYR A 94 2.86 1.69 -22.92
N ARG A 95 3.70 2.47 -23.57
CA ARG A 95 4.14 3.78 -23.08
C ARG A 95 3.78 4.87 -24.07
N SER A 96 2.97 5.84 -23.62
CA SER A 96 2.72 7.04 -24.42
C SER A 96 4.03 7.83 -24.64
N GLU A 97 4.10 8.64 -25.70
CA GLU A 97 5.28 9.48 -25.99
C GLU A 97 5.70 10.35 -24.78
N VAL A 98 4.73 10.91 -24.05
CA VAL A 98 5.01 11.72 -22.85
C VAL A 98 5.72 10.90 -21.78
N ARG A 99 5.34 9.63 -21.58
CA ARG A 99 6.00 8.73 -20.63
C ARG A 99 7.38 8.31 -21.10
N GLN A 100 7.52 8.05 -22.39
CA GLN A 100 8.83 7.73 -22.99
C GLN A 100 9.81 8.88 -22.79
N ARG A 101 9.40 10.12 -23.08
CA ARG A 101 10.23 11.32 -22.85
C ARG A 101 10.61 11.54 -21.40
N ARG A 102 9.79 11.10 -20.46
CA ARG A 102 10.02 11.22 -19.01
C ARG A 102 10.71 10.00 -18.39
N GLY A 103 11.03 8.97 -19.17
CA GLY A 103 11.61 7.72 -18.69
C GLY A 103 10.68 6.90 -17.80
N GLU A 104 9.35 7.13 -17.88
CA GLU A 104 8.36 6.43 -17.06
C GLU A 104 7.93 5.13 -17.72
N ARG A 105 7.87 4.05 -16.94
CA ARG A 105 7.46 2.73 -17.41
C ARG A 105 5.95 2.59 -17.64
N GLY A 106 5.11 3.38 -16.98
CA GLY A 106 3.66 3.26 -17.09
C GLY A 106 3.06 2.07 -16.33
N ILE A 107 3.81 1.50 -15.38
CA ILE A 107 3.33 0.42 -14.51
C ILE A 107 2.49 0.98 -13.37
N TRP A 108 2.94 2.06 -12.75
CA TRP A 108 2.31 2.69 -11.60
C TRP A 108 1.61 3.99 -11.96
N GLN A 109 0.53 4.29 -11.22
CA GLN A 109 0.05 5.67 -11.15
C GLN A 109 1.15 6.55 -10.55
N ARG A 110 1.30 7.79 -11.06
CA ARG A 110 2.32 8.72 -10.56
C ARG A 110 2.07 9.07 -9.11
N ARG A 111 0.83 9.43 -8.81
CA ARG A 111 0.39 9.80 -7.47
C ARG A 111 -0.04 8.55 -6.71
N PHE A 112 0.01 8.65 -5.42
CA PHE A 112 -0.61 7.74 -4.47
C PHE A 112 -1.39 8.59 -3.49
N TRP A 113 -2.38 7.99 -2.83
CA TRP A 113 -3.11 8.66 -1.78
C TRP A 113 -2.44 8.41 -0.44
N GLU A 114 -2.39 9.44 0.42
CA GLU A 114 -1.89 9.33 1.78
C GLU A 114 -2.81 10.04 2.77
N HIS A 115 -2.89 9.48 3.97
CA HIS A 115 -3.59 10.04 5.12
C HIS A 115 -2.67 9.96 6.34
N ALA A 116 -2.43 11.07 7.02
CA ALA A 116 -1.71 11.07 8.29
C ALA A 116 -2.66 10.59 9.39
N ILE A 117 -2.28 9.50 10.05
CA ILE A 117 -3.04 8.94 11.17
C ILE A 117 -3.01 9.91 12.35
N ARG A 118 -4.17 10.22 12.90
CA ARG A 118 -4.35 11.27 13.90
C ARG A 118 -4.32 10.78 15.34
N ASP A 119 -4.86 9.58 15.58
CA ASP A 119 -5.03 8.98 16.89
C ASP A 119 -5.22 7.45 16.80
N ASP A 120 -5.34 6.79 17.94
CA ASP A 120 -5.47 5.33 18.02
C ASP A 120 -6.77 4.81 17.36
N ARG A 121 -7.85 5.60 17.41
CA ARG A 121 -9.12 5.23 16.76
C ARG A 121 -8.98 5.27 15.24
N ASP A 122 -8.35 6.32 14.72
CA ASP A 122 -8.04 6.47 13.31
C ASP A 122 -7.10 5.35 12.83
N PHE A 123 -6.10 5.01 13.63
CA PHE A 123 -5.19 3.89 13.38
C PHE A 123 -5.94 2.55 13.29
N ALA A 124 -6.76 2.24 14.29
CA ALA A 124 -7.53 1.00 14.32
C ALA A 124 -8.47 0.88 13.10
N ALA A 125 -9.20 1.95 12.77
CA ALA A 125 -10.10 1.97 11.62
C ALA A 125 -9.36 1.71 10.30
N HIS A 126 -8.15 2.25 10.13
CA HIS A 126 -7.34 2.01 8.95
C HIS A 126 -6.72 0.60 8.93
N CYS A 127 -6.36 0.02 10.08
CA CYS A 127 -5.96 -1.38 10.15
C CYS A 127 -7.09 -2.31 9.73
N ASP A 128 -8.30 -2.07 10.22
CA ASP A 128 -9.51 -2.82 9.85
C ASP A 128 -9.75 -2.72 8.33
N TYR A 129 -9.66 -1.50 7.80
CA TYR A 129 -9.80 -1.26 6.37
C TYR A 129 -8.76 -2.01 5.54
N VAL A 130 -7.49 -1.99 5.94
CA VAL A 130 -6.41 -2.73 5.27
C VAL A 130 -6.74 -4.22 5.22
N HIS A 131 -7.14 -4.81 6.34
CA HIS A 131 -7.30 -6.25 6.42
C HIS A 131 -8.60 -6.77 5.80
N ILE A 132 -9.69 -5.99 5.79
CA ILE A 132 -10.95 -6.41 5.16
C ILE A 132 -10.94 -6.30 3.63
N ASN A 133 -9.98 -5.58 3.07
CA ASN A 133 -9.94 -5.23 1.66
C ASN A 133 -10.06 -6.43 0.69
N PRO A 134 -9.39 -7.58 0.89
CA PRO A 134 -9.53 -8.74 0.03
C PRO A 134 -10.97 -9.28 -0.03
N VAL A 135 -11.68 -9.26 1.09
CA VAL A 135 -13.10 -9.65 1.15
C VAL A 135 -13.98 -8.61 0.48
N LYS A 136 -13.74 -7.32 0.76
CA LYS A 136 -14.46 -6.19 0.13
C LYS A 136 -14.39 -6.22 -1.39
N HIS A 137 -13.24 -6.62 -1.95
CA HIS A 137 -13.02 -6.75 -3.40
C HIS A 137 -13.41 -8.13 -3.95
N GLY A 138 -13.92 -9.05 -3.13
CA GLY A 138 -14.39 -10.36 -3.57
C GLY A 138 -13.29 -11.33 -3.98
N HIS A 139 -12.05 -11.11 -3.53
CA HIS A 139 -10.94 -12.03 -3.81
C HIS A 139 -11.00 -13.29 -2.96
N VAL A 140 -11.52 -13.18 -1.74
CA VAL A 140 -11.73 -14.29 -0.79
C VAL A 140 -13.01 -14.04 0.01
N GLU A 141 -13.54 -15.12 0.60
CA GLU A 141 -14.71 -15.02 1.50
C GLU A 141 -14.32 -14.66 2.93
N ARG A 142 -13.11 -15.05 3.36
CA ARG A 142 -12.61 -14.81 4.72
C ARG A 142 -11.26 -14.12 4.67
N VAL A 143 -11.05 -13.16 5.55
CA VAL A 143 -9.80 -12.37 5.61
C VAL A 143 -8.56 -13.24 5.75
N ARG A 144 -8.64 -14.29 6.56
CA ARG A 144 -7.52 -15.23 6.80
C ARG A 144 -7.06 -16.00 5.55
N ASP A 145 -7.92 -16.12 4.55
CA ASP A 145 -7.62 -16.87 3.32
C ASP A 145 -6.76 -16.04 2.33
N TRP A 146 -6.54 -14.74 2.62
CA TRP A 146 -5.70 -13.89 1.79
C TRP A 146 -4.24 -13.88 2.27
N PRO A 147 -3.28 -14.47 1.52
CA PRO A 147 -1.92 -14.67 2.01
C PRO A 147 -1.04 -13.40 1.94
N PHE A 148 -1.47 -12.37 1.21
CA PHE A 148 -0.68 -11.17 0.94
C PHE A 148 -1.09 -10.00 1.86
N SER A 149 -1.23 -10.29 3.15
CA SER A 149 -1.61 -9.31 4.15
C SER A 149 -0.87 -9.54 5.48
N THR A 150 -0.89 -8.53 6.34
CA THR A 150 -0.36 -8.61 7.71
C THR A 150 -1.37 -9.17 8.70
N PHE A 151 -2.54 -9.62 8.26
CA PHE A 151 -3.61 -10.11 9.13
C PHE A 151 -3.13 -11.20 10.10
N SER A 152 -2.41 -12.21 9.61
CA SER A 152 -1.89 -13.29 10.45
C SER A 152 -0.98 -12.80 11.59
N ARG A 153 -0.24 -11.70 11.39
CA ARG A 153 0.57 -11.07 12.43
C ARG A 153 -0.32 -10.45 13.53
N PHE A 154 -1.45 -9.86 13.15
CA PHE A 154 -2.41 -9.28 14.09
C PHE A 154 -3.15 -10.36 14.89
N VAL A 155 -3.45 -11.51 14.25
CA VAL A 155 -4.00 -12.68 14.96
C VAL A 155 -2.99 -13.23 15.95
N ALA A 156 -1.74 -13.42 15.54
CA ALA A 156 -0.69 -13.90 16.42
C ALA A 156 -0.41 -12.96 17.62
N ALA A 157 -0.62 -11.66 17.43
CA ALA A 157 -0.51 -10.66 18.49
C ALA A 157 -1.77 -10.55 19.37
N GLY A 158 -2.82 -11.33 19.10
CA GLY A 158 -4.08 -11.30 19.85
C GLY A 158 -4.93 -10.04 19.60
N ILE A 159 -4.63 -9.27 18.55
CA ILE A 159 -5.39 -8.05 18.21
C ILE A 159 -6.69 -8.42 17.50
N TYR A 160 -6.65 -9.41 16.60
CA TYR A 160 -7.84 -9.96 15.94
C TYR A 160 -8.08 -11.41 16.32
N PRO A 161 -9.35 -11.84 16.42
CA PRO A 161 -9.65 -13.27 16.44
C PRO A 161 -9.37 -13.89 15.06
N GLU A 162 -9.00 -15.17 15.03
CA GLU A 162 -8.73 -15.87 13.76
C GLU A 162 -9.91 -15.83 12.77
N HIS A 163 -11.12 -15.81 13.30
CA HIS A 163 -12.37 -15.77 12.53
C HIS A 163 -12.90 -14.35 12.31
N TRP A 164 -12.06 -13.34 12.45
CA TRP A 164 -12.42 -11.96 12.14
C TRP A 164 -12.68 -11.83 10.63
N ALA A 165 -13.93 -11.92 10.23
CA ALA A 165 -14.33 -11.93 8.82
C ALA A 165 -15.58 -11.11 8.55
N GLU A 166 -16.32 -10.77 9.59
CA GLU A 166 -17.47 -9.91 9.46
C GLU A 166 -16.99 -8.48 9.33
N ALA A 167 -17.43 -7.81 8.26
CA ALA A 167 -17.00 -6.44 8.00
C ALA A 167 -17.35 -5.55 9.20
N PRO A 168 -16.37 -4.99 9.90
CA PRO A 168 -16.68 -3.92 10.85
C PRO A 168 -17.26 -2.75 10.07
N SER A 169 -18.11 -1.96 10.71
CA SER A 169 -18.55 -0.69 10.13
C SER A 169 -17.34 0.20 9.92
N ILE A 170 -16.82 0.23 8.69
CA ILE A 170 -15.64 1.04 8.34
C ILE A 170 -16.14 2.45 7.94
N ASP A 171 -16.81 3.08 8.88
CA ASP A 171 -17.27 4.46 8.71
C ASP A 171 -16.06 5.40 8.79
N GLY A 172 -15.80 6.11 7.70
CA GLY A 172 -14.86 7.22 7.66
C GLY A 172 -13.48 6.96 7.06
N VAL A 173 -13.21 5.77 6.50
CA VAL A 173 -11.97 5.52 5.74
C VAL A 173 -12.18 5.80 4.26
N GLN A 174 -11.62 6.90 3.77
CA GLN A 174 -11.60 7.25 2.36
C GLN A 174 -10.29 6.77 1.73
N GLY A 175 -10.33 5.79 0.86
CA GLY A 175 -9.12 5.23 0.26
C GLY A 175 -9.26 4.65 -1.15
N ASP A 176 -10.48 4.51 -1.66
CA ASP A 176 -10.74 3.90 -2.97
C ASP A 176 -11.42 4.90 -3.93
N ARG A 177 -10.66 5.79 -4.52
CA ARG A 177 -11.08 6.50 -5.74
C ARG A 177 -9.97 6.59 -6.76
#